data_c23ce2ae322dd81eb4a64e44fb53b5f3
#
_entry.id   c23ce2ae322dd81eb4a64e44fb53b5f3
#
_cell.length_a   1.000
_cell.length_b   1.000
_cell.length_c   1.000
_cell.angle_alpha   90.00
_cell.angle_beta   90.00
_cell.angle_gamma   90.00
#
_symmetry.space_group_name_H-M   'P 1'
#
loop_
_entity.id
_entity.type
_entity.pdbx_description
1 polymer ?
#
loop_
_entity_poly.entity_id
_entity_poly.type
_entity_poly.pdbx_seq_one_letter_code
_entity_poly.pdbx_strand_id
1 'polypeptide(L)'
;MLYSVDVGIRLKDIGGLILFGASALTAQTASLPPTPPPSSAGFYPIDQVHRGQHGVAYTVFEGVLPEPMGVLILGLLHNALGPGQDMILARLEGTKPEYTGVVAGMSGSPVYIDGKLLGAISYRIGAFSKEPIAGITPIGQMLEVSPPTNDLIAASNPPSFTQPAGTGYSASLPHASQDTVETSAIRPMDMPLVFNGFNPEALDLWKEHSPQLGLTAVTGIGGSSSNEKQPEPIVPGSAVSALLMRGDLEIAATCTVTYVDPKQLLACGHPITQFGPVSMPMTKAQVVATLPSPLNAFKIINTTETVGSFTEDRESAIRGAFGLQAKMIPVTVNITGEHAPHALHIEVVDQPQITPSAVMVAVFQALMQRNTFTAETSYRIRSTVNVSGFPAVHFGGLAAPSEIAPANLLAALMVGERFSRLYDNAARQTPISSVEIEVEAISKHLTAQLESAQSTAPIVHAGETIMIEATIRPWRGEVQNVRIPVTLPAVLSEGQVRLLVSDGSTLDRITQTSHFGSQNLDVAATIEQLNSLHQNDRLYVTLLQPSPQAVLDGRTLATVPMSMANVLEPLRQNQKLTLSGESAVPMASVAINNLLSGQQVLTLRVE
;
A
#
# COMPACT_ATOMS: atom_id res chain seq x y z
N MET A 1 49.37 56.96 -2.19
CA MET A 1 50.71 57.20 -2.77
C MET A 1 50.82 56.40 -4.05
N LEU A 2 50.86 57.15 -5.12
CA LEU A 2 51.05 56.78 -6.51
C LEU A 2 52.35 56.02 -6.73
N TYR A 3 52.40 55.06 -7.65
CA TYR A 3 53.46 54.92 -8.64
C TYR A 3 52.92 54.20 -9.87
N SER A 4 52.71 54.98 -10.93
CA SER A 4 52.58 54.53 -12.31
C SER A 4 53.98 54.34 -12.91
N VAL A 5 54.19 53.25 -13.65
CA VAL A 5 55.36 53.15 -14.56
C VAL A 5 54.83 52.84 -15.95
N ASP A 6 54.94 53.83 -16.77
CA ASP A 6 54.72 53.85 -18.21
C ASP A 6 56.04 53.36 -18.89
N VAL A 7 55.95 52.31 -19.75
CA VAL A 7 57.07 51.98 -20.66
C VAL A 7 56.48 51.79 -22.05
N GLY A 8 56.66 52.87 -22.82
CA GLY A 8 56.46 52.86 -24.27
C GLY A 8 57.62 52.17 -25.00
N ILE A 9 57.29 51.26 -25.91
CA ILE A 9 58.21 50.76 -26.93
C ILE A 9 57.60 50.95 -28.33
N ARG A 10 58.37 51.64 -29.17
CA ARG A 10 58.04 52.01 -30.55
C ARG A 10 58.07 50.82 -31.52
N LEU A 11 57.11 50.84 -32.46
CA LEU A 11 57.17 50.08 -33.71
C LEU A 11 58.38 50.44 -34.58
N LYS A 12 59.04 49.44 -35.15
CA LYS A 12 59.55 49.45 -36.54
C LYS A 12 59.72 48.07 -37.10
N ASP A 13 58.97 47.80 -38.16
CA ASP A 13 59.23 47.03 -39.37
C ASP A 13 60.00 45.70 -39.28
N ILE A 14 59.34 44.62 -39.63
CA ILE A 14 59.76 43.69 -40.67
C ILE A 14 58.55 42.86 -41.16
N GLY A 15 58.30 42.97 -42.46
CA GLY A 15 57.27 42.20 -43.14
C GLY A 15 57.72 40.76 -43.37
N GLY A 16 56.77 39.86 -43.23
CA GLY A 16 56.92 38.45 -43.57
C GLY A 16 55.55 37.83 -43.68
N LEU A 17 54.97 37.80 -44.85
CA LEU A 17 53.70 37.19 -45.20
C LEU A 17 53.81 35.69 -45.18
N ILE A 18 53.37 35.00 -44.15
CA ILE A 18 53.12 33.57 -44.18
C ILE A 18 51.63 33.36 -43.98
N LEU A 19 50.90 33.09 -45.07
CA LEU A 19 49.53 32.59 -45.04
C LEU A 19 49.54 31.15 -44.51
N PHE A 20 49.27 30.94 -43.22
CA PHE A 20 48.77 29.67 -42.71
C PHE A 20 47.24 29.70 -42.75
N GLY A 21 46.69 28.98 -43.72
CA GLY A 21 45.25 28.69 -43.74
C GLY A 21 44.87 27.85 -42.52
N ALA A 22 44.40 28.48 -41.45
CA ALA A 22 43.72 27.83 -40.39
C ALA A 22 42.33 27.42 -40.87
N SER A 23 42.18 26.17 -41.36
CA SER A 23 40.87 25.54 -41.50
C SER A 23 40.30 25.37 -40.09
N ALA A 24 39.52 26.32 -39.61
CA ALA A 24 38.68 26.13 -38.42
C ALA A 24 37.65 25.06 -38.78
N LEU A 25 37.91 23.81 -38.41
CA LEU A 25 36.84 22.84 -38.25
C LEU A 25 35.93 23.38 -37.12
N THR A 26 34.92 24.12 -37.47
CA THR A 26 33.76 24.34 -36.60
C THR A 26 33.06 22.99 -36.51
N ALA A 27 33.32 22.25 -35.45
CA ALA A 27 32.45 21.17 -35.03
C ALA A 27 31.11 21.85 -34.72
N GLN A 28 30.18 21.84 -35.67
CA GLN A 28 28.80 22.14 -35.43
C GLN A 28 28.31 21.06 -34.45
N THR A 29 28.22 21.38 -33.18
CA THR A 29 27.42 20.62 -32.26
C THR A 29 25.97 20.73 -32.77
N ALA A 30 25.52 19.68 -33.47
CA ALA A 30 24.15 19.58 -33.93
C ALA A 30 23.26 19.75 -32.69
N SER A 31 22.49 20.82 -32.64
CA SER A 31 21.51 21.03 -31.56
C SER A 31 20.48 19.88 -31.61
N LEU A 32 20.24 19.25 -30.47
CA LEU A 32 19.24 18.20 -30.37
C LEU A 32 17.86 18.75 -30.76
N PRO A 33 16.98 17.94 -31.41
CA PRO A 33 15.63 18.38 -31.74
C PRO A 33 14.88 18.85 -30.48
N PRO A 34 14.26 20.04 -30.47
CA PRO A 34 13.64 20.60 -29.26
C PRO A 34 12.36 19.88 -28.82
N THR A 35 11.70 19.16 -29.73
CA THR A 35 10.45 18.45 -29.47
C THR A 35 10.54 16.99 -29.84
N PRO A 36 9.86 16.07 -29.11
CA PRO A 36 9.84 14.68 -29.45
C PRO A 36 9.18 14.44 -30.80
N PRO A 37 9.66 13.46 -31.58
CA PRO A 37 8.99 13.02 -32.81
C PRO A 37 7.56 12.56 -32.54
N PRO A 38 6.63 12.73 -33.50
CA PRO A 38 5.26 12.27 -33.34
C PRO A 38 5.22 10.73 -33.27
N SER A 39 4.24 10.17 -32.58
CA SER A 39 4.07 8.70 -32.45
C SER A 39 3.91 7.99 -33.80
N SER A 40 3.51 8.70 -34.85
CA SER A 40 3.41 8.18 -36.23
C SER A 40 4.77 7.97 -36.91
N ALA A 41 5.88 8.42 -36.34
CA ALA A 41 7.22 8.26 -36.90
C ALA A 41 7.71 6.78 -36.94
N GLY A 42 6.99 5.89 -36.24
CA GLY A 42 7.25 4.46 -36.23
C GLY A 42 8.26 4.04 -35.15
N PHE A 43 8.58 2.74 -35.15
CA PHE A 43 9.42 2.11 -34.14
C PHE A 43 10.79 1.75 -34.73
N TYR A 44 11.84 1.85 -33.92
CA TYR A 44 13.19 1.43 -34.29
C TYR A 44 13.34 -0.07 -34.02
N PRO A 45 13.77 -0.90 -35.03
CA PRO A 45 13.90 -2.33 -34.84
C PRO A 45 15.06 -2.68 -33.89
N ILE A 46 14.81 -3.59 -32.95
CA ILE A 46 15.79 -3.95 -31.92
C ILE A 46 17.01 -4.66 -32.50
N ASP A 47 16.85 -5.41 -33.60
CA ASP A 47 17.90 -6.11 -34.33
C ASP A 47 18.90 -5.17 -35.02
N GLN A 48 18.56 -3.89 -35.19
CA GLN A 48 19.43 -2.86 -35.76
C GLN A 48 20.20 -2.07 -34.67
N VAL A 49 19.97 -2.41 -33.39
CA VAL A 49 20.65 -1.75 -32.28
C VAL A 49 22.10 -2.24 -32.16
N HIS A 50 23.06 -1.31 -32.22
CA HIS A 50 24.46 -1.64 -32.04
C HIS A 50 25.19 -0.57 -31.21
N ARG A 51 26.29 -0.96 -30.62
CA ARG A 51 27.14 -0.07 -29.83
C ARG A 51 27.62 1.14 -30.64
N GLY A 52 27.62 2.30 -30.00
CA GLY A 52 28.11 3.55 -30.58
C GLY A 52 27.05 4.36 -31.32
N GLN A 53 25.82 3.86 -31.43
CA GLN A 53 24.71 4.67 -31.97
C GLN A 53 24.36 5.80 -31.04
N HIS A 54 24.04 6.97 -31.59
CA HIS A 54 23.52 8.13 -30.87
C HIS A 54 22.00 8.24 -31.07
N GLY A 55 21.32 8.58 -29.99
CA GLY A 55 19.90 8.83 -29.96
C GLY A 55 19.58 10.06 -29.14
N VAL A 56 18.29 10.36 -29.03
CA VAL A 56 17.75 11.46 -28.22
C VAL A 56 16.66 10.92 -27.33
N ALA A 57 16.70 11.24 -26.03
CA ALA A 57 15.60 10.99 -25.12
C ALA A 57 14.95 12.29 -24.68
N TYR A 58 13.68 12.20 -24.21
CA TYR A 58 12.92 13.36 -23.75
C TYR A 58 12.38 13.12 -22.35
N THR A 59 12.49 14.12 -21.49
CA THR A 59 11.90 14.14 -20.15
C THR A 59 11.67 15.55 -19.69
N VAL A 60 10.77 15.76 -18.75
CA VAL A 60 10.60 17.04 -18.09
C VAL A 60 11.59 17.16 -16.94
N PHE A 61 12.53 18.12 -16.98
CA PHE A 61 13.41 18.44 -15.85
C PHE A 61 12.82 19.51 -14.94
N GLU A 62 12.06 20.46 -15.52
CA GLU A 62 11.37 21.54 -14.82
C GLU A 62 10.17 21.99 -15.65
N GLY A 63 9.08 22.40 -15.00
CA GLY A 63 7.84 22.79 -15.65
C GLY A 63 7.03 21.61 -16.18
N VAL A 64 6.53 21.72 -17.41
CA VAL A 64 5.61 20.74 -18.03
C VAL A 64 6.08 20.27 -19.42
N LEU A 65 7.05 20.96 -20.01
CA LEU A 65 7.51 20.66 -21.37
C LEU A 65 8.68 19.67 -21.36
N PRO A 66 8.63 18.60 -22.17
CA PRO A 66 9.76 17.70 -22.34
C PRO A 66 10.97 18.41 -22.95
N GLU A 67 12.14 18.12 -22.39
CA GLU A 67 13.44 18.61 -22.86
C GLU A 67 14.27 17.46 -23.42
N PRO A 68 15.05 17.69 -24.51
CA PRO A 68 15.90 16.67 -25.09
C PRO A 68 17.18 16.44 -24.27
N MET A 69 17.65 15.19 -24.26
CA MET A 69 18.97 14.78 -23.78
C MET A 69 19.59 13.75 -24.73
N GLY A 70 20.90 13.78 -24.87
CA GLY A 70 21.64 12.82 -25.71
C GLY A 70 21.63 11.43 -25.09
N VAL A 71 21.70 10.43 -25.94
CA VAL A 71 21.79 9.01 -25.55
C VAL A 71 22.85 8.32 -26.42
N LEU A 72 23.84 7.71 -25.79
CA LEU A 72 24.82 6.86 -26.45
C LEU A 72 24.52 5.40 -26.13
N ILE A 73 24.23 4.60 -27.14
CA ILE A 73 23.99 3.15 -26.97
C ILE A 73 25.32 2.44 -26.66
N LEU A 74 25.37 1.74 -25.54
CA LEU A 74 26.51 0.94 -25.09
C LEU A 74 26.42 -0.51 -25.54
N GLY A 75 25.19 -1.03 -25.75
CA GLY A 75 24.98 -2.39 -26.25
C GLY A 75 23.60 -2.95 -25.89
N LEU A 76 23.30 -4.13 -26.40
CA LEU A 76 22.10 -4.91 -26.11
C LEU A 76 22.48 -6.04 -25.14
N LEU A 77 21.72 -6.17 -24.07
CA LEU A 77 21.81 -7.25 -23.10
C LEU A 77 20.66 -8.22 -23.33
N HIS A 78 20.95 -9.38 -23.88
CA HIS A 78 19.96 -10.40 -24.15
C HIS A 78 19.53 -11.11 -22.89
N ASN A 79 18.21 -11.29 -22.73
CA ASN A 79 17.59 -11.95 -21.57
C ASN A 79 18.00 -11.34 -20.21
N ALA A 80 18.28 -10.04 -20.17
CA ALA A 80 18.81 -9.38 -18.98
C ALA A 80 17.83 -9.39 -17.80
N LEU A 81 16.53 -9.42 -18.08
CA LEU A 81 15.44 -9.38 -17.09
C LEU A 81 14.68 -10.72 -16.99
N GLY A 82 14.90 -11.62 -17.95
CA GLY A 82 14.25 -12.91 -18.04
C GLY A 82 14.26 -13.46 -19.45
N PRO A 83 13.83 -14.70 -19.69
CA PRO A 83 13.78 -15.29 -21.02
C PRO A 83 12.97 -14.44 -22.00
N GLY A 84 13.60 -14.00 -23.10
CA GLY A 84 12.97 -13.13 -24.10
C GLY A 84 12.84 -11.66 -23.67
N GLN A 85 13.37 -11.28 -22.52
CA GLN A 85 13.33 -9.90 -22.03
C GLN A 85 14.71 -9.24 -22.16
N ASP A 86 14.92 -8.62 -23.31
CA ASP A 86 16.14 -7.90 -23.64
C ASP A 86 16.12 -6.49 -23.04
N MET A 87 17.31 -5.96 -22.71
CA MET A 87 17.48 -4.59 -22.26
C MET A 87 18.58 -3.90 -23.04
N ILE A 88 18.37 -2.66 -23.44
CA ILE A 88 19.39 -1.86 -24.12
C ILE A 88 20.11 -1.02 -23.08
N LEU A 89 21.43 -1.15 -23.01
CA LEU A 89 22.25 -0.35 -22.12
C LEU A 89 22.70 0.93 -22.83
N ALA A 90 22.53 2.07 -22.16
CA ALA A 90 22.85 3.37 -22.72
C ALA A 90 23.45 4.31 -21.66
N ARG A 91 24.26 5.28 -22.13
CA ARG A 91 24.74 6.41 -21.35
C ARG A 91 23.96 7.66 -21.77
N LEU A 92 23.44 8.39 -20.79
CA LEU A 92 22.80 9.68 -21.02
C LEU A 92 23.88 10.76 -21.17
N GLU A 93 23.66 11.72 -22.07
CA GLU A 93 24.62 12.77 -22.41
C GLU A 93 23.95 14.14 -22.33
N GLY A 94 24.72 15.14 -21.92
CA GLY A 94 24.30 16.52 -21.81
C GLY A 94 24.41 17.06 -20.38
N THR A 95 24.45 18.37 -20.25
CA THR A 95 24.76 19.07 -18.98
C THR A 95 23.84 18.64 -17.83
N LYS A 96 22.54 18.51 -18.09
CA LYS A 96 21.56 18.14 -17.04
C LYS A 96 21.75 16.69 -16.58
N PRO A 97 21.67 15.65 -17.45
CA PRO A 97 21.81 14.25 -17.00
C PRO A 97 23.22 13.91 -16.48
N GLU A 98 24.28 14.56 -16.99
CA GLU A 98 25.64 14.37 -16.45
C GLU A 98 25.77 14.94 -15.03
N TYR A 99 25.04 16.02 -14.71
CA TYR A 99 25.02 16.62 -13.39
C TYR A 99 24.10 15.89 -12.41
N THR A 100 22.87 15.52 -12.84
CA THR A 100 21.87 14.92 -11.97
C THR A 100 21.99 13.41 -11.84
N GLY A 101 22.64 12.76 -12.80
CA GLY A 101 22.58 11.30 -12.96
C GLY A 101 21.24 10.84 -13.53
N VAL A 102 20.96 9.56 -13.37
CA VAL A 102 19.66 8.95 -13.66
C VAL A 102 18.71 9.24 -12.50
N VAL A 103 17.65 10.00 -12.77
CA VAL A 103 16.76 10.59 -11.77
C VAL A 103 15.47 9.79 -11.64
N ALA A 104 15.03 9.51 -10.41
CA ALA A 104 13.71 8.93 -10.14
C ALA A 104 12.57 9.82 -10.70
N GLY A 105 11.67 9.23 -11.48
CA GLY A 105 10.67 9.96 -12.27
C GLY A 105 11.06 10.19 -13.75
N MET A 106 12.29 9.88 -14.16
CA MET A 106 12.65 9.77 -15.58
C MET A 106 12.21 8.46 -16.22
N SER A 107 11.84 7.47 -15.43
CA SER A 107 11.36 6.18 -15.94
C SER A 107 10.21 6.39 -16.91
N GLY A 108 10.30 5.76 -18.11
CA GLY A 108 9.38 6.00 -19.21
C GLY A 108 9.85 7.05 -20.23
N SER A 109 10.97 7.74 -20.00
CA SER A 109 11.51 8.72 -20.98
C SER A 109 11.74 8.06 -22.33
N PRO A 110 11.04 8.49 -23.40
CA PRO A 110 11.15 7.89 -24.72
C PRO A 110 12.53 8.15 -25.32
N VAL A 111 13.10 7.13 -25.94
CA VAL A 111 14.39 7.17 -26.63
C VAL A 111 14.16 6.97 -28.12
N TYR A 112 14.72 7.85 -28.93
CA TYR A 112 14.62 7.82 -30.40
C TYR A 112 15.99 7.68 -31.04
N ILE A 113 16.05 6.87 -32.09
CA ILE A 113 17.16 6.77 -33.04
C ILE A 113 16.61 7.06 -34.44
N ASP A 114 17.22 7.96 -35.18
CA ASP A 114 16.75 8.41 -36.50
C ASP A 114 15.27 8.82 -36.54
N GLY A 115 14.79 9.44 -35.45
CA GLY A 115 13.41 9.87 -35.30
C GLY A 115 12.40 8.76 -34.99
N LYS A 116 12.80 7.47 -34.92
CA LYS A 116 11.96 6.33 -34.58
C LYS A 116 12.11 5.96 -33.13
N LEU A 117 10.98 5.61 -32.48
CA LEU A 117 10.95 5.24 -31.06
C LEU A 117 11.60 3.87 -30.83
N LEU A 118 12.68 3.85 -30.06
CA LEU A 118 13.42 2.65 -29.65
C LEU A 118 12.81 1.98 -28.43
N GLY A 119 12.44 2.77 -27.42
CA GLY A 119 11.94 2.28 -26.12
C GLY A 119 11.95 3.37 -25.07
N ALA A 120 12.00 2.97 -23.81
CA ALA A 120 11.93 3.85 -22.65
C ALA A 120 13.10 3.64 -21.68
N ILE A 121 13.66 4.70 -21.15
CA ILE A 121 14.58 4.65 -20.00
C ILE A 121 13.80 4.08 -18.82
N SER A 122 14.27 2.96 -18.23
CA SER A 122 13.48 2.21 -17.24
C SER A 122 14.29 1.65 -16.09
N TYR A 123 15.58 1.42 -16.28
CA TYR A 123 16.43 0.74 -15.30
C TYR A 123 17.61 1.61 -14.90
N ARG A 124 17.94 1.57 -13.61
CA ARG A 124 19.15 2.13 -13.03
C ARG A 124 20.22 1.05 -12.94
N ILE A 125 21.46 1.41 -13.29
CA ILE A 125 22.61 0.51 -13.24
C ILE A 125 23.53 0.94 -12.11
N GLY A 126 23.62 0.08 -11.09
CA GLY A 126 24.42 0.35 -9.90
C GLY A 126 23.84 1.45 -9.00
N ALA A 127 24.17 1.39 -7.71
CA ALA A 127 23.70 2.38 -6.72
C ALA A 127 24.47 3.71 -6.81
N PHE A 128 25.77 3.65 -7.21
CA PHE A 128 26.69 4.80 -7.22
C PHE A 128 27.45 4.87 -8.53
N SER A 129 26.73 4.96 -9.66
CA SER A 129 27.39 5.12 -10.94
C SER A 129 27.97 6.54 -11.09
N LYS A 130 29.24 6.66 -11.48
CA LYS A 130 29.86 7.96 -11.80
C LYS A 130 29.36 8.52 -13.14
N GLU A 131 28.91 7.65 -14.02
CA GLU A 131 28.33 8.01 -15.31
C GLU A 131 26.82 7.73 -15.28
N PRO A 132 25.99 8.54 -15.96
CA PRO A 132 24.53 8.35 -16.02
C PRO A 132 24.17 7.19 -16.96
N ILE A 133 24.49 5.95 -16.55
CA ILE A 133 24.17 4.73 -17.31
C ILE A 133 22.77 4.26 -16.92
N ALA A 134 21.92 4.01 -17.92
CA ALA A 134 20.55 3.53 -17.76
C ALA A 134 20.27 2.32 -18.67
N GLY A 135 19.30 1.52 -18.24
CA GLY A 135 18.71 0.48 -19.06
C GLY A 135 17.44 0.99 -19.74
N ILE A 136 17.26 0.62 -21.01
CA ILE A 136 16.11 0.97 -21.84
C ILE A 136 15.28 -0.28 -22.08
N THR A 137 13.99 -0.24 -21.75
CA THR A 137 13.02 -1.25 -22.15
C THR A 137 12.66 -1.07 -23.61
N PRO A 138 12.87 -2.07 -24.48
CA PRO A 138 12.50 -1.98 -25.89
C PRO A 138 11.01 -1.72 -26.10
N ILE A 139 10.64 -0.88 -27.08
CA ILE A 139 9.24 -0.54 -27.35
C ILE A 139 8.39 -1.77 -27.70
N GLY A 140 8.96 -2.77 -28.34
CA GLY A 140 8.26 -4.02 -28.66
C GLY A 140 7.67 -4.70 -27.42
N GLN A 141 8.46 -4.78 -26.32
CA GLN A 141 7.99 -5.35 -25.05
C GLN A 141 6.90 -4.48 -24.38
N MET A 142 7.00 -3.16 -24.49
CA MET A 142 5.98 -2.24 -23.94
C MET A 142 4.64 -2.35 -24.68
N LEU A 143 4.66 -2.58 -25.98
CA LEU A 143 3.45 -2.76 -26.81
C LEU A 143 2.71 -4.08 -26.53
N GLU A 144 3.37 -5.05 -25.91
CA GLU A 144 2.74 -6.31 -25.45
C GLU A 144 1.78 -6.11 -24.27
N VAL A 145 1.83 -4.95 -23.61
CA VAL A 145 0.87 -4.58 -22.55
C VAL A 145 -0.51 -4.35 -23.19
N SER A 146 -1.22 -5.45 -23.42
CA SER A 146 -2.53 -5.47 -24.07
C SER A 146 -3.65 -5.12 -23.09
N PRO A 147 -4.79 -4.57 -23.59
CA PRO A 147 -6.01 -4.46 -22.79
C PRO A 147 -6.48 -5.84 -22.36
N PRO A 148 -7.21 -5.97 -21.22
CA PRO A 148 -7.89 -7.20 -20.91
C PRO A 148 -8.83 -7.52 -22.06
N THR A 149 -8.62 -8.67 -22.74
CA THR A 149 -9.58 -9.17 -23.71
C THR A 149 -10.84 -9.58 -22.94
N ASN A 150 -12.03 -9.19 -23.42
CA ASN A 150 -13.31 -9.56 -22.81
C ASN A 150 -13.45 -11.07 -22.56
N ASP A 151 -12.72 -11.90 -23.29
CA ASP A 151 -12.65 -13.36 -23.12
C ASP A 151 -11.95 -13.80 -21.82
N LEU A 152 -11.05 -12.98 -21.25
CA LEU A 152 -10.39 -13.29 -19.97
C LEU A 152 -11.29 -12.96 -18.76
N ILE A 153 -12.25 -12.07 -18.90
CA ILE A 153 -13.24 -11.77 -17.85
C ILE A 153 -14.26 -12.91 -17.76
N ALA A 154 -14.57 -13.57 -18.89
CA ALA A 154 -15.47 -14.73 -18.95
C ALA A 154 -14.76 -16.05 -18.56
N ALA A 155 -13.45 -16.13 -18.69
CA ALA A 155 -12.63 -17.32 -18.41
C ALA A 155 -12.02 -17.37 -17.01
N SER A 156 -12.40 -16.49 -16.08
CA SER A 156 -11.91 -16.49 -14.70
C SER A 156 -12.63 -17.52 -13.79
N ASN A 157 -12.98 -18.69 -14.33
CA ASN A 157 -12.94 -19.87 -13.50
C ASN A 157 -11.48 -20.30 -13.41
N PRO A 158 -10.81 -20.19 -12.25
CA PRO A 158 -9.43 -20.64 -12.14
C PRO A 158 -9.39 -22.12 -12.46
N PRO A 159 -8.44 -22.59 -13.30
CA PRO A 159 -8.21 -24.02 -13.41
C PRO A 159 -7.90 -24.51 -11.98
N SER A 160 -8.65 -25.51 -11.52
CA SER A 160 -8.36 -26.20 -10.28
C SER A 160 -6.97 -26.83 -10.41
N PHE A 161 -5.93 -26.11 -10.01
CA PHE A 161 -4.64 -26.74 -9.76
C PHE A 161 -4.80 -27.56 -8.48
N THR A 162 -5.10 -28.84 -8.66
CA THR A 162 -4.81 -29.85 -7.66
C THR A 162 -3.31 -29.87 -7.48
N GLN A 163 -2.79 -29.13 -6.49
CA GLN A 163 -1.44 -29.34 -6.04
C GLN A 163 -1.34 -30.78 -5.51
N PRO A 164 -0.34 -31.58 -5.96
CA PRO A 164 -0.08 -32.84 -5.32
C PRO A 164 0.30 -32.56 -3.85
N ALA A 165 -0.29 -33.32 -2.93
CA ALA A 165 0.03 -33.28 -1.52
C ALA A 165 1.53 -33.60 -1.33
N GLY A 166 2.34 -32.58 -1.20
CA GLY A 166 3.78 -32.62 -0.98
C GLY A 166 4.10 -31.75 0.22
N THR A 167 4.42 -32.43 1.32
CA THR A 167 5.23 -32.04 2.48
C THR A 167 5.48 -30.53 2.65
N GLY A 168 4.84 -29.99 3.69
CA GLY A 168 5.00 -28.60 4.11
C GLY A 168 6.46 -28.21 4.35
N TYR A 169 7.02 -27.47 3.42
CA TYR A 169 8.12 -26.55 3.70
C TYR A 169 7.49 -25.19 3.99
N SER A 170 7.28 -24.92 5.27
CA SER A 170 7.17 -23.55 5.75
C SER A 170 8.55 -22.93 5.56
N ALA A 171 8.80 -22.39 4.38
CA ALA A 171 9.92 -21.49 4.17
C ALA A 171 9.53 -20.18 4.88
N SER A 172 9.88 -20.08 6.16
CA SER A 172 10.11 -18.79 6.78
C SER A 172 11.21 -18.14 5.93
N LEU A 173 10.83 -17.20 5.07
CA LEU A 173 11.78 -16.31 4.43
C LEU A 173 12.59 -15.67 5.56
N PRO A 174 13.92 -15.74 5.52
CA PRO A 174 14.73 -15.06 6.51
C PRO A 174 14.36 -13.58 6.44
N HIS A 175 14.07 -12.97 7.57
CA HIS A 175 14.03 -11.52 7.70
C HIS A 175 15.37 -11.03 7.14
N ALA A 176 15.33 -10.39 5.98
CA ALA A 176 16.47 -9.70 5.43
C ALA A 176 16.83 -8.61 6.46
N SER A 177 17.91 -8.84 7.19
CA SER A 177 18.54 -7.81 7.98
C SER A 177 18.87 -6.66 7.03
N GLN A 178 18.56 -5.42 7.42
CA GLN A 178 18.65 -4.18 6.64
C GLN A 178 20.08 -3.81 6.16
N ASP A 179 21.06 -4.70 6.31
CA ASP A 179 22.46 -4.50 5.94
C ASP A 179 22.94 -5.35 4.75
N THR A 180 22.06 -6.03 4.02
CA THR A 180 22.47 -6.61 2.74
C THR A 180 22.56 -5.51 1.69
N VAL A 181 23.76 -5.07 1.38
CA VAL A 181 24.09 -4.36 0.14
C VAL A 181 23.43 -5.16 -0.98
N GLU A 182 22.34 -4.61 -1.55
CA GLU A 182 21.63 -5.25 -2.66
C GLU A 182 22.63 -5.49 -3.80
N THR A 183 22.94 -6.74 -4.03
CA THR A 183 23.95 -7.17 -5.01
C THR A 183 23.45 -7.12 -6.46
N SER A 184 22.19 -6.75 -6.71
CA SER A 184 21.67 -6.58 -8.07
C SER A 184 22.20 -5.29 -8.70
N ALA A 185 23.08 -5.45 -9.70
CA ALA A 185 23.61 -4.33 -10.48
C ALA A 185 22.55 -3.63 -11.35
N ILE A 186 21.43 -4.29 -11.64
CA ILE A 186 20.33 -3.82 -12.49
C ILE A 186 19.06 -3.83 -11.68
N ARG A 187 18.35 -2.71 -11.61
CA ARG A 187 17.01 -2.62 -10.96
C ARG A 187 16.13 -1.62 -11.70
N PRO A 188 14.81 -1.82 -11.66
CA PRO A 188 13.88 -0.78 -12.10
C PRO A 188 14.26 0.55 -11.47
N MET A 189 14.09 1.63 -12.20
CA MET A 189 14.33 2.96 -11.63
C MET A 189 13.37 3.19 -10.47
N ASP A 190 13.92 3.73 -9.39
CA ASP A 190 13.08 4.13 -8.26
C ASP A 190 11.99 5.10 -8.74
N MET A 191 10.76 4.83 -8.35
CA MET A 191 9.66 5.74 -8.60
C MET A 191 9.34 6.48 -7.31
N PRO A 192 9.41 7.82 -7.30
CA PRO A 192 9.05 8.55 -6.12
C PRO A 192 7.56 8.36 -5.84
N LEU A 193 7.24 7.82 -4.68
CA LEU A 193 5.89 7.80 -4.14
C LEU A 193 5.76 9.01 -3.23
N VAL A 194 5.08 10.02 -3.71
CA VAL A 194 4.95 11.32 -3.03
C VAL A 194 3.71 11.28 -2.12
N PHE A 195 3.91 11.64 -0.86
CA PHE A 195 2.87 11.74 0.17
C PHE A 195 2.60 13.20 0.47
N ASN A 196 1.49 13.75 -0.02
CA ASN A 196 1.08 15.12 0.24
C ASN A 196 0.08 15.17 1.39
N GLY A 197 0.33 16.05 2.38
CA GLY A 197 -0.49 16.20 3.58
C GLY A 197 -0.14 15.24 4.72
N PHE A 198 0.90 14.43 4.60
CA PHE A 198 1.34 13.46 5.61
C PHE A 198 2.53 13.97 6.42
N ASN A 199 2.55 13.62 7.70
CA ASN A 199 3.68 13.79 8.60
C ASN A 199 4.74 12.69 8.38
N PRO A 200 6.00 12.92 8.74
CA PRO A 200 7.06 11.91 8.63
C PRO A 200 6.73 10.58 9.31
N GLU A 201 6.07 10.62 10.47
CA GLU A 201 5.70 9.44 11.24
C GLU A 201 4.68 8.56 10.49
N ALA A 202 3.76 9.15 9.73
CA ALA A 202 2.81 8.43 8.89
C ALA A 202 3.53 7.72 7.72
N LEU A 203 4.59 8.34 7.20
CA LEU A 203 5.43 7.75 6.17
C LEU A 203 6.23 6.56 6.70
N ASP A 204 6.77 6.66 7.90
CA ASP A 204 7.51 5.55 8.52
C ASP A 204 6.56 4.38 8.79
N LEU A 205 5.34 4.65 9.24
CA LEU A 205 4.28 3.63 9.37
C LEU A 205 3.94 2.96 8.02
N TRP A 206 3.89 3.73 6.93
CA TRP A 206 3.71 3.17 5.58
C TRP A 206 4.86 2.24 5.19
N LYS A 207 6.11 2.66 5.37
CA LYS A 207 7.31 1.86 5.04
C LYS A 207 7.34 0.52 5.80
N GLU A 208 6.93 0.54 7.06
CA GLU A 208 6.89 -0.65 7.90
C GLU A 208 5.84 -1.67 7.44
N HIS A 209 4.69 -1.19 6.98
CA HIS A 209 3.54 -2.04 6.63
C HIS A 209 3.36 -2.28 5.12
N SER A 210 4.17 -1.64 4.26
CA SER A 210 4.10 -1.79 2.80
C SER A 210 5.48 -2.06 2.17
N PRO A 211 6.32 -2.96 2.73
CA PRO A 211 7.71 -3.12 2.28
C PRO A 211 7.85 -3.74 0.89
N GLN A 212 6.79 -4.34 0.34
CA GLN A 212 6.86 -5.15 -0.89
C GLN A 212 6.58 -4.38 -2.18
N LEU A 213 6.25 -3.08 -2.10
CA LEU A 213 5.82 -2.34 -3.28
C LEU A 213 6.97 -1.81 -4.15
N GLY A 214 8.25 -1.99 -3.73
CA GLY A 214 9.41 -1.48 -4.50
C GLY A 214 9.41 0.04 -4.74
N LEU A 215 8.56 0.77 -4.04
CA LEU A 215 8.34 2.20 -4.18
C LEU A 215 9.13 2.95 -3.09
N THR A 216 9.97 3.89 -3.50
CA THR A 216 10.68 4.76 -2.56
C THR A 216 9.73 5.86 -2.08
N ALA A 217 9.21 5.70 -0.86
CA ALA A 217 8.34 6.70 -0.25
C ALA A 217 9.12 7.96 0.10
N VAL A 218 8.67 9.11 -0.41
CA VAL A 218 9.26 10.43 -0.20
C VAL A 218 8.23 11.34 0.46
N THR A 219 8.59 11.96 1.59
CA THR A 219 7.70 12.93 2.25
C THR A 219 7.51 14.19 1.42
N GLY A 220 6.30 14.66 1.37
CA GLY A 220 5.77 15.99 1.13
C GLY A 220 6.64 17.11 0.56
N ILE A 221 7.45 16.81 -0.46
CA ILE A 221 8.04 17.83 -1.32
C ILE A 221 7.25 17.79 -2.64
N GLY A 222 6.02 18.22 -2.60
CA GLY A 222 5.12 18.33 -3.72
C GLY A 222 3.79 18.90 -3.24
N GLY A 223 2.95 19.31 -4.14
CA GLY A 223 1.61 19.81 -3.87
C GLY A 223 0.59 19.02 -4.69
N SER A 224 -0.64 19.02 -4.22
CA SER A 224 -1.80 18.61 -4.99
C SER A 224 -2.52 19.86 -5.45
N SER A 225 -2.59 20.06 -6.76
CA SER A 225 -3.47 21.04 -7.39
C SER A 225 -4.38 20.33 -8.38
N SER A 226 -5.05 19.28 -7.92
CA SER A 226 -5.89 18.38 -8.73
C SER A 226 -6.98 19.09 -9.55
N ASN A 227 -7.30 20.35 -9.23
CA ASN A 227 -8.25 21.18 -9.94
C ASN A 227 -7.55 22.17 -10.92
N GLU A 228 -6.23 22.26 -10.91
CA GLU A 228 -5.51 23.13 -11.82
C GLU A 228 -5.44 22.50 -13.21
N LYS A 229 -5.97 23.21 -14.20
CA LYS A 229 -5.91 22.78 -15.59
C LYS A 229 -4.55 23.10 -16.16
N GLN A 230 -3.91 22.09 -16.71
CA GLN A 230 -2.67 22.20 -17.45
C GLN A 230 -3.00 22.20 -18.94
N PRO A 231 -2.88 23.35 -19.64
CA PRO A 231 -3.31 23.47 -21.05
C PRO A 231 -2.47 22.63 -22.01
N GLU A 232 -1.21 22.34 -21.67
CA GLU A 232 -0.31 21.58 -22.53
C GLU A 232 -0.81 20.14 -22.71
N PRO A 233 -0.84 19.61 -23.94
CA PRO A 233 -1.22 18.23 -24.18
C PRO A 233 -0.18 17.25 -23.63
N ILE A 234 -0.61 16.05 -23.28
CA ILE A 234 0.31 14.95 -23.00
C ILE A 234 0.96 14.50 -24.30
N VAL A 235 2.29 14.53 -24.32
CA VAL A 235 3.14 14.07 -25.44
C VAL A 235 4.18 13.09 -24.90
N PRO A 236 4.85 12.31 -25.75
CA PRO A 236 6.00 11.52 -25.32
C PRO A 236 7.03 12.40 -24.58
N GLY A 237 7.47 11.97 -23.41
CA GLY A 237 8.35 12.75 -22.53
C GLY A 237 7.62 13.56 -21.44
N SER A 238 6.30 13.74 -21.51
CA SER A 238 5.51 14.41 -20.45
C SER A 238 5.55 13.61 -19.15
N ALA A 239 5.47 14.31 -18.01
CA ALA A 239 5.28 13.67 -16.71
C ALA A 239 3.81 13.33 -16.48
N VAL A 240 3.54 12.13 -15.93
CA VAL A 240 2.21 11.68 -15.53
C VAL A 240 2.27 11.00 -14.18
N SER A 241 1.19 11.09 -13.41
CA SER A 241 1.10 10.44 -12.09
C SER A 241 -0.06 9.45 -12.03
N ALA A 242 0.18 8.33 -11.36
CA ALA A 242 -0.85 7.40 -10.91
C ALA A 242 -1.17 7.73 -9.45
N LEU A 243 -2.43 8.04 -9.18
CA LEU A 243 -2.88 8.33 -7.82
C LEU A 243 -3.30 7.04 -7.13
N LEU A 244 -2.72 6.78 -5.96
CA LEU A 244 -3.14 5.70 -5.06
C LEU A 244 -4.15 6.21 -4.02
N MET A 245 -4.08 7.49 -3.70
CA MET A 245 -5.01 8.21 -2.82
C MET A 245 -5.14 9.65 -3.33
N ARG A 246 -6.34 10.23 -3.19
CA ARG A 246 -6.60 11.65 -3.48
C ARG A 246 -7.64 12.22 -2.52
N GLY A 247 -7.72 13.55 -2.46
CA GLY A 247 -8.62 14.31 -1.58
C GLY A 247 -7.85 15.20 -0.63
N ASP A 248 -8.20 15.20 0.66
CA ASP A 248 -7.50 15.97 1.68
C ASP A 248 -6.06 15.48 1.92
N LEU A 249 -5.77 14.23 1.55
CA LEU A 249 -4.45 13.62 1.49
C LEU A 249 -4.22 13.04 0.10
N GLU A 250 -2.97 13.01 -0.35
CA GLU A 250 -2.64 12.45 -1.64
C GLU A 250 -1.42 11.52 -1.57
N ILE A 251 -1.50 10.39 -2.28
CA ILE A 251 -0.38 9.48 -2.53
C ILE A 251 -0.29 9.29 -4.04
N ALA A 252 0.81 9.73 -4.64
CA ALA A 252 1.03 9.74 -6.08
C ALA A 252 2.35 9.10 -6.48
N ALA A 253 2.34 8.23 -7.48
CA ALA A 253 3.52 7.68 -8.13
C ALA A 253 3.67 8.34 -9.51
N THR A 254 4.85 8.89 -9.82
CA THR A 254 5.05 9.68 -11.05
C THR A 254 6.14 9.09 -11.91
N CYS A 255 5.88 9.04 -13.21
CA CYS A 255 6.82 8.64 -14.24
C CYS A 255 6.66 9.48 -15.53
N THR A 256 7.33 9.08 -16.59
CA THR A 256 7.35 9.77 -17.88
C THR A 256 6.58 8.94 -18.92
N VAL A 257 5.87 9.62 -19.82
CA VAL A 257 5.14 9.02 -20.93
C VAL A 257 6.09 8.62 -22.04
N THR A 258 5.98 7.39 -22.50
CA THR A 258 6.80 6.85 -23.59
C THR A 258 6.15 6.98 -24.96
N TYR A 259 4.88 6.58 -25.02
CA TYR A 259 4.09 6.53 -26.27
C TYR A 259 2.69 7.04 -26.02
N VAL A 260 2.14 7.75 -26.99
CA VAL A 260 0.76 8.29 -26.91
C VAL A 260 0.06 8.01 -28.24
N ASP A 261 -1.15 7.53 -28.16
CA ASP A 261 -2.12 7.52 -29.26
C ASP A 261 -3.43 8.23 -28.81
N PRO A 262 -4.41 8.47 -29.71
CA PRO A 262 -5.60 9.25 -29.34
C PRO A 262 -6.47 8.66 -28.21
N LYS A 263 -6.32 7.37 -27.87
CA LYS A 263 -7.13 6.68 -26.86
C LYS A 263 -6.36 6.31 -25.59
N GLN A 264 -5.04 6.14 -25.72
CA GLN A 264 -4.23 5.56 -24.66
C GLN A 264 -2.80 6.06 -24.68
N LEU A 265 -2.08 5.77 -23.60
CA LEU A 265 -0.64 5.99 -23.49
C LEU A 265 0.05 4.79 -22.85
N LEU A 266 1.36 4.66 -23.11
CA LEU A 266 2.29 3.79 -22.38
C LEU A 266 3.29 4.66 -21.64
N ALA A 267 3.59 4.30 -20.39
CA ALA A 267 4.47 5.08 -19.52
C ALA A 267 5.33 4.18 -18.63
N CYS A 268 6.27 4.76 -17.90
CA CYS A 268 7.17 4.20 -16.90
C CYS A 268 8.24 3.24 -17.46
N GLY A 269 7.93 2.35 -18.41
CA GLY A 269 8.85 1.33 -18.93
C GLY A 269 9.17 0.18 -17.97
N HIS A 270 8.57 0.18 -16.80
CA HIS A 270 8.61 -0.85 -15.77
C HIS A 270 7.32 -0.75 -14.94
N PRO A 271 6.98 -1.75 -14.08
CA PRO A 271 5.76 -1.68 -13.27
C PRO A 271 5.83 -0.64 -12.15
N ILE A 272 4.67 -0.17 -11.70
CA ILE A 272 4.50 0.55 -10.42
C ILE A 272 4.35 -0.48 -9.29
N THR A 273 3.41 -1.40 -9.44
CA THR A 273 3.02 -2.39 -8.43
C THR A 273 3.01 -3.81 -8.97
N GLN A 274 3.05 -3.97 -10.29
CA GLN A 274 2.99 -5.26 -11.00
C GLN A 274 1.71 -6.06 -10.74
N PHE A 275 0.58 -5.39 -10.47
CA PHE A 275 -0.66 -6.09 -10.16
C PHE A 275 -1.46 -6.57 -11.39
N GLY A 276 -1.00 -6.26 -12.60
CA GLY A 276 -1.71 -6.55 -13.84
C GLY A 276 -2.85 -5.57 -14.08
N PRO A 277 -4.12 -6.00 -14.16
CA PRO A 277 -5.25 -5.07 -14.28
C PRO A 277 -5.37 -4.17 -13.06
N VAL A 278 -5.44 -2.86 -13.27
CA VAL A 278 -5.53 -1.83 -12.23
C VAL A 278 -6.59 -0.79 -12.58
N SER A 279 -6.97 0.02 -11.61
CA SER A 279 -7.83 1.18 -11.80
C SER A 279 -7.31 2.33 -10.95
N MET A 280 -6.36 3.10 -11.51
CA MET A 280 -5.71 4.21 -10.81
C MET A 280 -5.94 5.50 -11.59
N PRO A 281 -6.40 6.62 -10.98
CA PRO A 281 -6.52 7.88 -11.68
C PRO A 281 -5.20 8.28 -12.33
N MET A 282 -5.25 8.68 -13.59
CA MET A 282 -4.13 9.18 -14.37
C MET A 282 -4.21 10.69 -14.45
N THR A 283 -3.22 11.38 -13.88
CA THR A 283 -3.15 12.84 -13.88
C THR A 283 -1.97 13.33 -14.70
N LYS A 284 -2.08 14.56 -15.20
CA LYS A 284 -0.90 15.32 -15.62
C LYS A 284 -0.08 15.68 -14.39
N ALA A 285 1.19 16.02 -14.60
CA ALA A 285 2.09 16.40 -13.54
C ALA A 285 3.03 17.53 -13.97
N GLN A 286 3.25 18.47 -13.07
CA GLN A 286 4.23 19.52 -13.21
C GLN A 286 5.47 19.20 -12.38
N VAL A 287 6.63 19.20 -13.00
CA VAL A 287 7.91 19.07 -12.28
C VAL A 287 8.31 20.44 -11.75
N VAL A 288 8.26 20.60 -10.44
CA VAL A 288 8.65 21.87 -9.78
C VAL A 288 10.16 22.04 -9.84
N ALA A 289 10.89 20.97 -9.58
CA ALA A 289 12.35 20.93 -9.69
C ALA A 289 12.84 19.48 -9.79
N THR A 290 14.03 19.30 -10.33
CA THR A 290 14.78 18.04 -10.25
C THR A 290 15.87 18.20 -9.20
N LEU A 291 15.82 17.37 -8.12
CA LEU A 291 16.82 17.40 -7.05
C LEU A 291 18.00 16.48 -7.44
N PRO A 292 19.19 17.04 -7.68
CA PRO A 292 20.37 16.23 -7.89
C PRO A 292 20.85 15.64 -6.57
N SER A 293 21.12 14.34 -6.55
CA SER A 293 21.65 13.67 -5.37
C SER A 293 22.46 12.45 -5.79
N PRO A 294 23.65 12.23 -5.23
CA PRO A 294 24.43 11.04 -5.54
C PRO A 294 23.78 9.75 -5.03
N LEU A 295 22.90 9.83 -4.02
CA LEU A 295 22.22 8.68 -3.43
C LEU A 295 20.84 8.45 -4.04
N ASN A 296 20.05 9.52 -4.13
CA ASN A 296 18.65 9.42 -4.55
C ASN A 296 18.22 10.73 -5.22
N ALA A 297 18.56 10.88 -6.49
CA ALA A 297 18.07 11.99 -7.31
C ALA A 297 16.61 11.75 -7.70
N PHE A 298 15.73 12.74 -7.50
CA PHE A 298 14.30 12.61 -7.81
C PHE A 298 13.68 13.93 -8.27
N LYS A 299 12.55 13.83 -8.96
CA LYS A 299 11.75 14.99 -9.37
C LYS A 299 10.78 15.38 -8.24
N ILE A 300 10.73 16.66 -7.93
CA ILE A 300 9.70 17.26 -7.05
C ILE A 300 8.51 17.63 -7.93
N ILE A 301 7.31 17.18 -7.59
CA ILE A 301 6.19 17.13 -8.53
C ILE A 301 4.93 17.66 -7.86
N ASN A 302 4.15 18.43 -8.63
CA ASN A 302 2.74 18.70 -8.33
C ASN A 302 1.88 17.89 -9.30
N THR A 303 0.91 17.15 -8.76
CA THR A 303 -0.15 16.54 -9.58
C THR A 303 -1.15 17.62 -10.00
N THR A 304 -1.68 17.50 -11.22
CA THR A 304 -2.68 18.43 -11.75
C THR A 304 -3.94 17.68 -12.20
N GLU A 305 -4.61 18.10 -13.25
CA GLU A 305 -5.89 17.53 -13.68
C GLU A 305 -5.84 16.03 -14.00
N THR A 306 -6.90 15.31 -13.62
CA THR A 306 -7.10 13.91 -14.02
C THR A 306 -7.55 13.86 -15.47
N VAL A 307 -6.88 13.04 -16.28
CA VAL A 307 -7.14 12.92 -17.74
C VAL A 307 -7.62 11.54 -18.16
N GLY A 308 -7.61 10.57 -17.24
CA GLY A 308 -8.01 9.20 -17.52
C GLY A 308 -7.71 8.27 -16.36
N SER A 309 -7.54 6.99 -16.67
CA SER A 309 -7.17 5.95 -15.72
C SER A 309 -6.08 5.05 -16.27
N PHE A 310 -5.11 4.68 -15.45
CA PHE A 310 -4.27 3.52 -15.72
C PHE A 310 -5.10 2.25 -15.55
N THR A 311 -4.97 1.34 -16.51
CA THR A 311 -5.78 0.11 -16.61
C THR A 311 -4.96 -1.16 -16.54
N GLU A 312 -3.66 -1.09 -16.87
CA GLU A 312 -2.72 -2.20 -16.80
C GLU A 312 -1.40 -1.74 -16.20
N ASP A 313 -0.85 -2.55 -15.29
CA ASP A 313 0.45 -2.36 -14.66
C ASP A 313 1.25 -3.67 -14.80
N ARG A 314 2.09 -3.73 -15.82
CA ARG A 314 2.81 -4.92 -16.24
C ARG A 314 4.33 -4.71 -16.16
N GLU A 315 5.09 -5.79 -16.32
CA GLU A 315 6.54 -5.82 -16.21
C GLU A 315 7.25 -4.73 -17.04
N SER A 316 6.81 -4.51 -18.28
CA SER A 316 7.49 -3.64 -19.24
C SER A 316 6.89 -2.23 -19.38
N ALA A 317 5.71 -1.98 -18.85
CA ALA A 317 5.05 -0.67 -18.90
C ALA A 317 3.77 -0.63 -18.08
N ILE A 318 3.31 0.60 -17.80
CA ILE A 318 1.92 0.85 -17.41
C ILE A 318 1.16 1.43 -18.62
N ARG A 319 -0.12 1.09 -18.70
CA ARG A 319 -1.01 1.56 -19.75
C ARG A 319 -2.16 2.38 -19.18
N GLY A 320 -2.32 3.59 -19.72
CA GLY A 320 -3.40 4.52 -19.39
C GLY A 320 -4.39 4.69 -20.52
N ALA A 321 -5.69 4.79 -20.20
CA ALA A 321 -6.78 5.11 -21.13
C ALA A 321 -7.31 6.52 -20.85
N PHE A 322 -7.36 7.37 -21.87
CA PHE A 322 -7.89 8.72 -21.78
C PHE A 322 -9.40 8.73 -21.57
N GLY A 323 -9.90 9.66 -20.76
CA GLY A 323 -11.34 9.85 -20.51
C GLY A 323 -12.01 8.76 -19.67
N LEU A 324 -11.29 7.68 -19.32
CA LEU A 324 -11.81 6.64 -18.43
C LEU A 324 -11.72 7.12 -16.97
N GLN A 325 -12.78 6.92 -16.21
CA GLN A 325 -12.76 7.20 -14.78
C GLN A 325 -12.29 5.97 -14.00
N ALA A 326 -11.31 6.19 -13.10
CA ALA A 326 -10.86 5.15 -12.19
C ALA A 326 -11.92 4.87 -11.12
N LYS A 327 -12.01 3.59 -10.72
CA LYS A 327 -12.81 3.20 -9.54
C LYS A 327 -11.97 3.47 -8.30
N MET A 328 -12.50 4.33 -7.45
CA MET A 328 -11.90 4.67 -6.17
C MET A 328 -12.90 4.39 -5.05
N ILE A 329 -12.40 4.06 -3.88
CA ILE A 329 -13.20 3.87 -2.67
C ILE A 329 -13.25 5.20 -1.92
N PRO A 330 -14.40 5.86 -1.78
CA PRO A 330 -14.53 7.03 -0.93
C PRO A 330 -14.42 6.62 0.54
N VAL A 331 -13.55 7.32 1.28
CA VAL A 331 -13.29 7.10 2.70
C VAL A 331 -13.48 8.42 3.43
N THR A 332 -14.34 8.44 4.42
CA THR A 332 -14.56 9.58 5.30
C THR A 332 -14.12 9.21 6.72
N VAL A 333 -13.25 10.03 7.32
CA VAL A 333 -12.83 9.88 8.71
C VAL A 333 -13.34 11.08 9.51
N ASN A 334 -14.34 10.86 10.35
CA ASN A 334 -14.95 11.88 11.21
C ASN A 334 -14.34 11.82 12.61
N ILE A 335 -13.70 12.89 13.04
CA ILE A 335 -13.07 12.98 14.36
C ILE A 335 -13.87 13.95 15.21
N THR A 336 -14.34 13.45 16.35
CA THR A 336 -15.06 14.21 17.38
C THR A 336 -14.31 14.16 18.71
N GLY A 337 -14.68 15.00 19.67
CA GLY A 337 -14.06 15.07 20.99
C GLY A 337 -14.22 16.44 21.62
N GLU A 338 -13.32 16.80 22.53
CA GLU A 338 -13.32 18.10 23.23
C GLU A 338 -13.09 19.31 22.29
N HIS A 339 -12.59 19.08 21.10
CA HIS A 339 -12.31 20.09 20.09
C HIS A 339 -13.38 20.08 18.99
N ALA A 340 -13.37 21.14 18.15
CA ALA A 340 -14.31 21.23 17.03
C ALA A 340 -14.22 19.98 16.13
N PRO A 341 -15.34 19.41 15.69
CA PRO A 341 -15.35 18.25 14.80
C PRO A 341 -14.53 18.51 13.54
N HIS A 342 -13.89 17.46 13.04
CA HIS A 342 -13.10 17.50 11.83
C HIS A 342 -13.40 16.26 11.00
N ALA A 343 -13.54 16.45 9.70
CA ALA A 343 -13.70 15.37 8.75
C ALA A 343 -12.54 15.37 7.76
N LEU A 344 -12.02 14.20 7.45
CA LEU A 344 -11.07 13.94 6.38
C LEU A 344 -11.80 13.19 5.26
N HIS A 345 -11.74 13.73 4.04
CA HIS A 345 -12.36 13.12 2.87
C HIS A 345 -11.29 12.73 1.87
N ILE A 346 -11.18 11.46 1.61
CA ILE A 346 -10.23 10.90 0.65
C ILE A 346 -10.91 9.84 -0.22
N GLU A 347 -10.29 9.54 -1.34
CA GLU A 347 -10.59 8.40 -2.17
C GLU A 347 -9.33 7.56 -2.31
N VAL A 348 -9.44 6.25 -2.15
CA VAL A 348 -8.32 5.30 -2.18
C VAL A 348 -8.56 4.28 -3.28
N VAL A 349 -7.49 3.84 -3.96
CA VAL A 349 -7.58 2.75 -4.95
C VAL A 349 -8.10 1.47 -4.30
N ASP A 350 -8.85 0.66 -5.06
CA ASP A 350 -9.32 -0.65 -4.62
C ASP A 350 -8.29 -1.73 -5.03
N GLN A 351 -7.25 -1.88 -4.19
CA GLN A 351 -6.15 -2.82 -4.40
C GLN A 351 -5.78 -3.51 -3.08
N PRO A 352 -5.85 -4.85 -3.00
CA PRO A 352 -5.66 -5.59 -1.75
C PRO A 352 -4.35 -5.28 -1.00
N GLN A 353 -3.26 -5.02 -1.75
CA GLN A 353 -1.96 -4.76 -1.17
C GLN A 353 -1.75 -3.29 -0.76
N ILE A 354 -2.58 -2.37 -1.26
CA ILE A 354 -2.43 -0.92 -1.03
C ILE A 354 -3.50 -0.39 -0.09
N THR A 355 -4.76 -0.73 -0.34
CA THR A 355 -5.92 -0.15 0.36
C THR A 355 -5.82 -0.24 1.88
N PRO A 356 -5.47 -1.40 2.49
CA PRO A 356 -5.37 -1.49 3.94
C PRO A 356 -4.34 -0.53 4.54
N SER A 357 -3.13 -0.48 3.96
CA SER A 357 -2.06 0.41 4.43
C SER A 357 -2.38 1.88 4.16
N ALA A 358 -3.02 2.18 3.01
CA ALA A 358 -3.41 3.55 2.67
C ALA A 358 -4.47 4.09 3.65
N VAL A 359 -5.52 3.31 3.96
CA VAL A 359 -6.53 3.69 4.96
C VAL A 359 -5.91 3.81 6.35
N MET A 360 -5.04 2.88 6.73
CA MET A 360 -4.33 2.91 8.02
C MET A 360 -3.54 4.21 8.22
N VAL A 361 -2.69 4.58 7.24
CA VAL A 361 -1.88 5.80 7.37
C VAL A 361 -2.70 7.07 7.28
N ALA A 362 -3.83 7.05 6.55
CA ALA A 362 -4.76 8.17 6.52
C ALA A 362 -5.44 8.39 7.87
N VAL A 363 -5.89 7.32 8.53
CA VAL A 363 -6.44 7.39 9.89
C VAL A 363 -5.37 7.88 10.87
N PHE A 364 -4.15 7.33 10.81
CA PHE A 364 -3.04 7.79 11.66
C PHE A 364 -2.78 9.29 11.46
N GLN A 365 -2.67 9.74 10.19
CA GLN A 365 -2.47 11.15 9.85
C GLN A 365 -3.62 12.02 10.35
N ALA A 366 -4.86 11.59 10.21
CA ALA A 366 -6.02 12.33 10.68
C ALA A 366 -5.98 12.56 12.21
N LEU A 367 -5.52 11.57 12.96
CA LEU A 367 -5.36 11.67 14.42
C LEU A 367 -4.16 12.52 14.84
N MET A 368 -3.15 12.69 13.97
CA MET A 368 -1.96 13.52 14.22
C MET A 368 -2.14 15.00 13.84
N GLN A 369 -3.10 15.34 13.00
CA GLN A 369 -3.27 16.70 12.46
C GLN A 369 -3.58 17.78 13.50
N ARG A 370 -3.91 17.41 14.72
CA ARG A 370 -4.22 18.38 15.78
C ARG A 370 -3.26 18.20 16.95
N ASN A 371 -2.75 19.32 17.48
CA ASN A 371 -1.95 19.45 18.70
C ASN A 371 -2.71 19.01 19.98
N THR A 372 -3.65 18.07 19.86
CA THR A 372 -4.49 17.56 20.92
C THR A 372 -4.02 16.22 21.45
N PHE A 373 -2.98 15.67 20.83
CA PHE A 373 -2.37 14.43 21.27
C PHE A 373 -1.71 14.65 22.63
N THR A 374 -2.28 14.01 23.63
CA THR A 374 -1.63 13.84 24.94
C THR A 374 -1.35 12.36 25.15
N ALA A 375 -0.35 12.05 25.96
CA ALA A 375 -0.04 10.66 26.32
C ALA A 375 -1.21 9.94 27.00
N GLU A 376 -2.24 10.67 27.44
CA GLU A 376 -3.42 10.16 28.13
C GLU A 376 -4.66 10.05 27.23
N THR A 377 -4.58 10.41 25.93
CA THR A 377 -5.71 10.37 25.01
C THR A 377 -6.02 8.94 24.57
N SER A 378 -7.28 8.52 24.67
CA SER A 378 -7.81 7.29 24.09
C SER A 378 -8.76 7.61 22.94
N TYR A 379 -8.93 6.67 22.01
CA TYR A 379 -9.77 6.84 20.83
C TYR A 379 -10.81 5.72 20.76
N ARG A 380 -12.09 6.08 20.68
CA ARG A 380 -13.16 5.14 20.39
C ARG A 380 -13.46 5.18 18.90
N ILE A 381 -13.35 4.05 18.23
CA ILE A 381 -13.51 3.91 16.79
C ILE A 381 -14.78 3.15 16.49
N ARG A 382 -15.53 3.61 15.51
CA ARG A 382 -16.64 2.90 14.86
C ARG A 382 -16.45 3.02 13.37
N SER A 383 -16.42 1.91 12.66
CA SER A 383 -16.23 1.88 11.22
C SER A 383 -17.36 1.13 10.56
N THR A 384 -17.83 1.68 9.44
CA THR A 384 -18.80 1.04 8.55
C THR A 384 -18.19 0.96 7.16
N VAL A 385 -18.03 -0.26 6.63
CA VAL A 385 -17.57 -0.52 5.28
C VAL A 385 -18.73 -1.08 4.47
N ASN A 386 -19.17 -0.35 3.48
CA ASN A 386 -20.22 -0.78 2.58
C ASN A 386 -19.64 -1.63 1.46
N VAL A 387 -20.15 -2.87 1.31
CA VAL A 387 -19.69 -3.85 0.32
C VAL A 387 -20.84 -4.15 -0.64
N SER A 388 -20.64 -3.91 -1.93
CA SER A 388 -21.69 -4.07 -2.93
C SER A 388 -22.17 -5.52 -3.02
N GLY A 389 -23.48 -5.74 -2.85
CA GLY A 389 -24.10 -7.07 -2.89
C GLY A 389 -23.96 -7.89 -1.60
N PHE A 390 -23.39 -7.33 -0.53
CA PHE A 390 -23.20 -7.96 0.77
C PHE A 390 -23.67 -7.06 1.91
N PRO A 391 -23.88 -7.60 3.13
CA PRO A 391 -24.08 -6.79 4.32
C PRO A 391 -22.89 -5.87 4.58
N ALA A 392 -23.13 -4.73 5.21
CA ALA A 392 -22.06 -3.85 5.62
C ALA A 392 -21.17 -4.51 6.70
N VAL A 393 -19.88 -4.21 6.66
CA VAL A 393 -18.94 -4.62 7.71
C VAL A 393 -18.89 -3.53 8.77
N HIS A 394 -19.12 -3.92 10.01
CA HIS A 394 -19.04 -3.05 11.17
C HIS A 394 -17.92 -3.52 12.08
N PHE A 395 -16.97 -2.67 12.33
CA PHE A 395 -15.92 -2.95 13.30
C PHE A 395 -15.54 -1.70 14.08
N GLY A 396 -14.96 -1.88 15.22
CA GLY A 396 -14.51 -0.79 16.05
C GLY A 396 -13.97 -1.29 17.37
N GLY A 397 -13.74 -0.37 18.28
CA GLY A 397 -13.20 -0.64 19.59
C GLY A 397 -12.60 0.61 20.21
N LEU A 398 -12.03 0.44 21.37
CA LEU A 398 -11.30 1.45 22.10
C LEU A 398 -9.80 1.23 21.92
N ALA A 399 -9.08 2.23 21.43
CA ALA A 399 -7.64 2.28 21.44
C ALA A 399 -7.19 3.20 22.59
N ALA A 400 -6.40 2.69 23.50
CA ALA A 400 -5.89 3.43 24.64
C ALA A 400 -4.35 3.36 24.68
N PRO A 401 -3.67 4.33 25.30
CA PRO A 401 -2.22 4.32 25.40
C PRO A 401 -1.71 3.04 26.08
N SER A 402 -0.56 2.57 25.65
CA SER A 402 0.14 1.44 26.26
C SER A 402 1.61 1.82 26.54
N GLU A 403 2.32 0.97 27.25
CA GLU A 403 3.76 1.15 27.47
C GLU A 403 4.58 1.02 26.18
N ILE A 404 4.01 0.38 25.15
CA ILE A 404 4.72 0.04 23.90
C ILE A 404 4.39 1.05 22.79
N ALA A 405 3.14 1.51 22.72
CA ALA A 405 2.68 2.35 21.62
C ALA A 405 1.60 3.37 22.03
N PRO A 406 1.59 4.55 21.41
CA PRO A 406 0.57 5.56 21.65
C PRO A 406 -0.78 5.14 21.03
N ALA A 407 -1.88 5.67 21.58
CA ALA A 407 -3.21 5.25 21.19
C ALA A 407 -3.58 5.55 19.73
N ASN A 408 -3.06 6.64 19.14
CA ASN A 408 -3.28 6.96 17.73
C ASN A 408 -2.70 5.91 16.79
N LEU A 409 -1.50 5.39 17.09
CA LEU A 409 -0.90 4.28 16.35
C LEU A 409 -1.73 3.01 16.50
N LEU A 410 -2.15 2.67 17.74
CA LEU A 410 -2.98 1.48 17.98
C LEU A 410 -4.34 1.58 17.29
N ALA A 411 -4.92 2.78 17.24
CA ALA A 411 -6.15 3.06 16.50
C ALA A 411 -5.99 2.80 14.98
N ALA A 412 -4.93 3.31 14.39
CA ALA A 412 -4.62 3.13 12.98
C ALA A 412 -4.34 1.66 12.64
N LEU A 413 -3.53 0.97 13.46
CA LEU A 413 -3.23 -0.46 13.29
C LEU A 413 -4.49 -1.33 13.38
N MET A 414 -5.42 -1.02 14.29
CA MET A 414 -6.70 -1.72 14.40
C MET A 414 -7.50 -1.60 13.10
N VAL A 415 -7.59 -0.40 12.52
CA VAL A 415 -8.29 -0.19 11.26
C VAL A 415 -7.59 -0.94 10.12
N GLY A 416 -6.27 -0.80 9.99
CA GLY A 416 -5.48 -1.46 8.94
C GLY A 416 -5.61 -2.98 8.97
N GLU A 417 -5.56 -3.58 10.18
CA GLU A 417 -5.73 -5.04 10.36
C GLU A 417 -7.12 -5.50 9.89
N ARG A 418 -8.20 -4.76 10.22
CA ARG A 418 -9.56 -5.13 9.79
C ARG A 418 -9.71 -5.05 8.27
N PHE A 419 -9.12 -4.03 7.65
CA PHE A 419 -9.09 -3.93 6.19
C PHE A 419 -8.27 -5.05 5.55
N SER A 420 -7.11 -5.41 6.10
CA SER A 420 -6.31 -6.53 5.61
C SER A 420 -7.10 -7.83 5.64
N ARG A 421 -7.82 -8.12 6.73
CA ARG A 421 -8.69 -9.28 6.84
C ARG A 421 -9.84 -9.28 5.83
N LEU A 422 -10.43 -8.10 5.56
CA LEU A 422 -11.50 -7.98 4.58
C LEU A 422 -11.03 -8.34 3.16
N TYR A 423 -9.78 -8.01 2.82
CA TYR A 423 -9.18 -8.36 1.53
C TYR A 423 -8.56 -9.76 1.49
N ASP A 424 -8.31 -10.39 2.64
CA ASP A 424 -7.78 -11.75 2.74
C ASP A 424 -8.92 -12.79 2.56
N ASN A 425 -9.47 -12.83 1.36
CA ASN A 425 -10.54 -13.74 0.98
C ASN A 425 -10.26 -14.38 -0.38
N ALA A 426 -11.00 -15.45 -0.70
CA ALA A 426 -10.80 -16.23 -1.92
C ALA A 426 -11.16 -15.48 -3.22
N ALA A 427 -11.94 -14.41 -3.14
CA ALA A 427 -12.47 -13.71 -4.31
C ALA A 427 -11.50 -12.71 -4.94
N ARG A 428 -10.30 -12.50 -4.38
CA ARG A 428 -9.27 -11.54 -4.82
C ARG A 428 -9.70 -10.07 -4.91
N GLN A 429 -10.99 -9.79 -5.03
CA GLN A 429 -11.55 -8.43 -5.09
C GLN A 429 -12.77 -8.36 -4.18
N THR A 430 -12.75 -7.42 -3.25
CA THR A 430 -13.90 -7.12 -2.40
C THR A 430 -14.51 -5.82 -2.93
N PRO A 431 -15.76 -5.85 -3.43
CA PRO A 431 -16.35 -4.67 -4.07
C PRO A 431 -16.79 -3.63 -3.03
N ILE A 432 -15.83 -2.96 -2.41
CA ILE A 432 -16.08 -1.90 -1.42
C ILE A 432 -16.63 -0.68 -2.16
N SER A 433 -17.76 -0.16 -1.70
CA SER A 433 -18.41 1.02 -2.28
C SER A 433 -18.14 2.31 -1.50
N SER A 434 -17.99 2.23 -0.18
CA SER A 434 -17.63 3.37 0.66
C SER A 434 -17.16 2.91 2.04
N VAL A 435 -16.43 3.79 2.72
CA VAL A 435 -15.92 3.59 4.07
C VAL A 435 -16.22 4.83 4.91
N GLU A 436 -16.80 4.63 6.08
CA GLU A 436 -17.02 5.67 7.07
C GLU A 436 -16.38 5.25 8.39
N ILE A 437 -15.51 6.10 8.93
CA ILE A 437 -14.79 5.87 10.18
C ILE A 437 -15.08 7.04 11.10
N GLU A 438 -15.76 6.74 12.20
CA GLU A 438 -16.02 7.70 13.28
C GLU A 438 -15.00 7.47 14.38
N VAL A 439 -14.33 8.53 14.82
CA VAL A 439 -13.36 8.50 15.91
C VAL A 439 -13.75 9.54 16.95
N GLU A 440 -13.98 9.09 18.17
CA GLU A 440 -14.18 9.94 19.34
C GLU A 440 -12.85 10.00 20.13
N ALA A 441 -12.24 11.18 20.16
CA ALA A 441 -11.04 11.43 20.96
C ALA A 441 -11.44 11.78 22.41
N ILE A 442 -10.96 11.00 23.37
CA ILE A 442 -11.29 11.10 24.78
C ILE A 442 -10.00 11.41 25.55
N SER A 443 -9.91 12.59 26.17
CA SER A 443 -8.71 13.06 26.90
C SER A 443 -8.54 12.33 28.24
N LYS A 444 -8.59 10.99 28.22
CA LYS A 444 -8.43 10.10 29.39
C LYS A 444 -7.73 8.83 28.96
N HIS A 445 -6.93 8.27 29.85
CA HIS A 445 -6.33 6.95 29.71
C HIS A 445 -7.37 5.87 30.08
N LEU A 446 -8.03 5.30 29.12
CA LEU A 446 -9.16 4.38 29.31
C LEU A 446 -8.70 2.92 29.20
N THR A 447 -7.77 2.47 30.03
CA THR A 447 -7.46 1.04 30.20
C THR A 447 -7.97 0.54 31.54
N ALA A 448 -8.33 -0.75 31.60
CA ALA A 448 -8.71 -1.42 32.83
C ALA A 448 -8.30 -2.89 32.82
N GLN A 449 -8.06 -3.45 33.99
CA GLN A 449 -7.68 -4.85 34.17
C GLN A 449 -8.75 -5.59 35.00
N LEU A 450 -9.14 -6.76 34.55
CA LEU A 450 -9.94 -7.71 35.33
C LEU A 450 -9.00 -8.36 36.36
N GLU A 451 -9.15 -7.97 37.65
CA GLU A 451 -8.32 -8.52 38.74
C GLU A 451 -8.88 -9.87 39.25
N SER A 452 -10.20 -9.93 39.43
CA SER A 452 -10.84 -11.15 39.93
C SER A 452 -12.29 -11.23 39.47
N ALA A 453 -12.81 -12.45 39.47
CA ALA A 453 -14.23 -12.71 39.31
C ALA A 453 -14.65 -13.83 40.26
N GLN A 454 -15.88 -13.78 40.75
CA GLN A 454 -16.47 -14.81 41.64
C GLN A 454 -17.94 -14.95 41.39
N SER A 455 -18.48 -16.14 41.65
CA SER A 455 -19.93 -16.36 41.69
C SER A 455 -20.46 -16.20 43.12
N THR A 456 -21.62 -15.64 43.25
CA THR A 456 -22.32 -15.55 44.55
C THR A 456 -22.81 -16.91 45.06
N ALA A 457 -22.93 -17.91 44.15
CA ALA A 457 -23.35 -19.26 44.47
C ALA A 457 -22.33 -20.29 43.93
N PRO A 458 -21.70 -21.13 44.77
CA PRO A 458 -20.79 -22.18 44.29
C PRO A 458 -21.54 -23.43 43.78
N ILE A 459 -22.81 -23.61 44.18
CA ILE A 459 -23.74 -24.65 43.72
C ILE A 459 -24.85 -24.01 42.97
N VAL A 460 -25.19 -24.49 41.78
CA VAL A 460 -26.16 -23.90 40.87
C VAL A 460 -27.06 -24.94 40.23
N HIS A 461 -28.25 -24.51 39.77
CA HIS A 461 -29.21 -25.39 39.11
C HIS A 461 -29.40 -25.02 37.64
N ALA A 462 -29.82 -25.97 36.83
CA ALA A 462 -30.16 -25.70 35.41
C ALA A 462 -31.30 -24.69 35.33
N GLY A 463 -31.15 -23.65 34.46
CA GLY A 463 -32.12 -22.54 34.31
C GLY A 463 -32.03 -21.48 35.38
N GLU A 464 -31.21 -21.60 36.40
CA GLU A 464 -31.02 -20.63 37.47
C GLU A 464 -30.30 -19.36 36.95
N THR A 465 -30.69 -18.20 37.52
CA THR A 465 -29.95 -16.93 37.30
C THR A 465 -29.04 -16.68 38.49
N ILE A 466 -27.75 -16.73 38.25
CA ILE A 466 -26.70 -16.45 39.22
C ILE A 466 -26.12 -15.06 39.02
N MET A 467 -25.47 -14.52 40.05
CA MET A 467 -24.76 -13.26 39.96
C MET A 467 -23.26 -13.50 39.92
N ILE A 468 -22.58 -13.00 38.89
CA ILE A 468 -21.14 -12.95 38.81
C ILE A 468 -20.67 -11.55 39.25
N GLU A 469 -19.80 -11.50 40.24
CA GLU A 469 -19.15 -10.29 40.72
C GLU A 469 -17.72 -10.24 40.16
N ALA A 470 -17.40 -9.20 39.39
CA ALA A 470 -16.09 -8.97 38.81
C ALA A 470 -15.46 -7.70 39.37
N THR A 471 -14.20 -7.80 39.77
CA THR A 471 -13.40 -6.68 40.28
C THR A 471 -12.53 -6.16 39.14
N ILE A 472 -12.71 -4.89 38.78
CA ILE A 472 -12.02 -4.25 37.68
C ILE A 472 -11.23 -3.07 38.22
N ARG A 473 -9.96 -2.95 37.82
CA ARG A 473 -9.09 -1.82 38.17
C ARG A 473 -8.80 -0.98 36.94
N PRO A 474 -9.40 0.23 36.84
CA PRO A 474 -9.02 1.22 35.84
C PRO A 474 -7.59 1.76 36.09
N TRP A 475 -6.95 2.26 35.02
CA TRP A 475 -5.66 2.92 35.11
C TRP A 475 -5.69 4.09 36.12
N ARG A 476 -4.88 4.01 37.17
CA ARG A 476 -4.81 5.01 38.26
C ARG A 476 -6.17 5.37 38.85
N GLY A 477 -7.17 4.51 38.67
CA GLY A 477 -8.53 4.71 39.16
C GLY A 477 -8.86 3.85 40.39
N GLU A 478 -10.02 4.12 41.00
CA GLU A 478 -10.57 3.28 42.07
C GLU A 478 -11.08 1.96 41.51
N VAL A 479 -10.93 0.91 42.30
CA VAL A 479 -11.45 -0.43 41.99
C VAL A 479 -12.97 -0.38 41.85
N GLN A 480 -13.49 -0.98 40.79
CA GLN A 480 -14.90 -1.07 40.49
C GLN A 480 -15.40 -2.50 40.60
N ASN A 481 -16.51 -2.71 41.32
CA ASN A 481 -17.16 -4.00 41.39
C ASN A 481 -18.36 -4.00 40.44
N VAL A 482 -18.32 -4.90 39.45
CA VAL A 482 -19.36 -5.04 38.43
C VAL A 482 -20.12 -6.33 38.68
N ARG A 483 -21.45 -6.23 38.73
CA ARG A 483 -22.34 -7.36 38.92
C ARG A 483 -23.04 -7.72 37.62
N ILE A 484 -22.97 -8.98 37.24
CA ILE A 484 -23.49 -9.48 35.96
C ILE A 484 -24.46 -10.64 36.26
N PRO A 485 -25.77 -10.46 36.00
CA PRO A 485 -26.69 -11.57 36.06
C PRO A 485 -26.47 -12.53 34.89
N VAL A 486 -26.33 -13.81 35.18
CA VAL A 486 -26.09 -14.87 34.19
C VAL A 486 -27.15 -15.95 34.39
N THR A 487 -28.01 -16.16 33.40
CA THR A 487 -29.00 -17.25 33.41
C THR A 487 -28.38 -18.48 32.75
N LEU A 488 -28.26 -19.55 33.53
CA LEU A 488 -27.70 -20.82 33.06
C LEU A 488 -28.68 -21.52 32.10
N PRO A 489 -28.20 -22.33 31.16
CA PRO A 489 -29.08 -23.11 30.28
C PRO A 489 -30.02 -24.02 31.05
N ALA A 490 -31.27 -24.18 30.58
CA ALA A 490 -32.26 -25.04 31.16
C ALA A 490 -31.90 -26.55 31.11
N VAL A 491 -30.93 -26.87 30.25
CA VAL A 491 -30.36 -28.24 30.11
C VAL A 491 -28.87 -28.18 30.41
N LEU A 492 -28.51 -28.56 31.61
CA LEU A 492 -27.13 -28.75 32.06
C LEU A 492 -27.01 -30.13 32.72
N SER A 493 -25.90 -30.82 32.43
CA SER A 493 -25.60 -32.09 33.11
C SER A 493 -25.13 -31.80 34.53
N GLU A 494 -25.53 -32.66 35.49
CA GLU A 494 -24.96 -32.66 36.84
C GLU A 494 -23.43 -32.76 36.78
N GLY A 495 -22.74 -32.07 37.69
CA GLY A 495 -21.31 -32.09 37.78
C GLY A 495 -20.66 -30.69 37.76
N GLN A 496 -19.47 -30.58 37.19
CA GLN A 496 -18.74 -29.29 37.11
C GLN A 496 -19.07 -28.54 35.82
N VAL A 497 -19.34 -27.27 35.94
CA VAL A 497 -19.48 -26.32 34.83
C VAL A 497 -18.45 -25.22 34.96
N ARG A 498 -17.89 -24.79 33.84
CA ARG A 498 -16.90 -23.70 33.81
C ARG A 498 -17.45 -22.48 33.12
N LEU A 499 -17.32 -21.32 33.77
CA LEU A 499 -17.62 -20.02 33.19
C LEU A 499 -16.33 -19.25 32.98
N LEU A 500 -16.10 -18.81 31.78
CA LEU A 500 -15.03 -17.87 31.44
C LEU A 500 -15.56 -16.45 31.58
N VAL A 501 -14.92 -15.65 32.44
CA VAL A 501 -15.14 -14.21 32.55
C VAL A 501 -13.92 -13.53 31.91
N SER A 502 -14.11 -12.81 30.80
CA SER A 502 -12.97 -12.29 30.01
C SER A 502 -13.25 -11.02 29.26
N ASP A 503 -12.19 -10.39 28.79
CA ASP A 503 -12.24 -9.37 27.76
C ASP A 503 -12.61 -9.94 26.37
N GLY A 504 -12.95 -9.05 25.41
CA GLY A 504 -13.37 -9.45 24.07
C GLY A 504 -12.26 -10.11 23.26
N SER A 505 -11.00 -9.68 23.41
CA SER A 505 -9.87 -10.22 22.64
C SER A 505 -9.54 -11.65 23.05
N THR A 506 -9.66 -11.96 24.33
CA THR A 506 -9.54 -13.31 24.87
C THR A 506 -10.65 -14.22 24.35
N LEU A 507 -11.89 -13.72 24.33
CA LEU A 507 -13.03 -14.48 23.81
C LEU A 507 -12.87 -14.73 22.30
N ASP A 508 -12.48 -13.74 21.51
CA ASP A 508 -12.19 -13.90 20.08
C ASP A 508 -11.10 -14.93 19.84
N ARG A 509 -10.04 -14.93 20.63
CA ARG A 509 -8.97 -15.91 20.51
C ARG A 509 -9.45 -17.34 20.78
N ILE A 510 -10.32 -17.54 21.75
CA ILE A 510 -10.85 -18.87 22.10
C ILE A 510 -11.86 -19.36 21.06
N THR A 511 -12.74 -18.45 20.60
CA THR A 511 -13.79 -18.80 19.62
C THR A 511 -13.26 -18.88 18.20
N GLN A 512 -12.24 -18.08 17.85
CA GLN A 512 -11.70 -17.95 16.50
C GLN A 512 -10.36 -18.66 16.26
N THR A 513 -9.78 -19.34 17.29
CA THR A 513 -8.51 -20.08 17.13
C THR A 513 -8.55 -21.11 16.01
N SER A 514 -9.73 -21.49 15.59
CA SER A 514 -9.96 -22.40 14.47
C SER A 514 -9.94 -21.71 13.10
N HIS A 515 -9.98 -20.38 13.02
CA HIS A 515 -10.17 -19.65 11.77
C HIS A 515 -8.89 -19.03 11.19
N PHE A 516 -7.83 -18.89 12.01
CA PHE A 516 -6.59 -18.23 11.57
C PHE A 516 -5.78 -18.99 10.51
N GLY A 517 -6.22 -20.18 10.08
CA GLY A 517 -5.55 -21.01 9.08
C GLY A 517 -6.29 -21.16 7.74
N SER A 518 -7.53 -20.68 7.60
CA SER A 518 -8.27 -20.86 6.34
C SER A 518 -8.18 -19.60 5.46
N GLN A 519 -7.14 -19.53 4.64
CA GLN A 519 -6.98 -18.52 3.57
C GLN A 519 -8.03 -18.64 2.43
N ASN A 520 -9.16 -19.29 2.65
CA ASN A 520 -10.14 -19.62 1.60
C ASN A 520 -11.58 -19.27 1.99
N LEU A 521 -11.79 -18.34 2.91
CA LEU A 521 -13.14 -17.83 3.18
C LEU A 521 -13.65 -17.05 1.98
N ASP A 522 -14.92 -17.23 1.64
CA ASP A 522 -15.58 -16.33 0.70
C ASP A 522 -15.85 -14.95 1.34
N VAL A 523 -16.26 -13.98 0.53
CA VAL A 523 -16.51 -12.60 1.00
C VAL A 523 -17.61 -12.58 2.07
N ALA A 524 -18.68 -13.38 1.93
CA ALA A 524 -19.79 -13.40 2.88
C ALA A 524 -19.34 -13.94 4.24
N ALA A 525 -18.60 -15.04 4.26
CA ALA A 525 -18.06 -15.62 5.49
C ALA A 525 -17.03 -14.70 6.17
N THR A 526 -16.20 -14.00 5.38
CA THR A 526 -15.26 -12.99 5.91
C THR A 526 -16.01 -11.84 6.58
N ILE A 527 -17.08 -11.35 5.97
CA ILE A 527 -17.93 -10.29 6.54
C ILE A 527 -18.62 -10.77 7.83
N GLU A 528 -19.19 -11.96 7.83
CA GLU A 528 -19.80 -12.56 9.02
C GLU A 528 -18.80 -12.67 10.16
N GLN A 529 -17.59 -13.14 9.87
CA GLN A 529 -16.51 -13.24 10.85
C GLN A 529 -16.11 -11.87 11.41
N LEU A 530 -15.93 -10.85 10.55
CA LEU A 530 -15.57 -9.50 11.01
C LEU A 530 -16.69 -8.88 11.87
N ASN A 531 -17.96 -9.09 11.49
CA ASN A 531 -19.10 -8.59 12.25
C ASN A 531 -19.34 -9.35 13.56
N SER A 532 -18.81 -10.56 13.71
CA SER A 532 -18.92 -11.36 14.95
C SER A 532 -17.86 -11.05 15.99
N LEU A 533 -16.88 -10.19 15.69
CA LEU A 533 -15.83 -9.79 16.63
C LEU A 533 -16.38 -9.08 17.85
N HIS A 534 -15.83 -9.43 19.01
CA HIS A 534 -16.26 -8.85 20.28
C HIS A 534 -15.63 -7.48 20.52
N GLN A 535 -16.42 -6.57 21.13
CA GLN A 535 -15.95 -5.24 21.52
C GLN A 535 -14.96 -5.35 22.69
N ASN A 536 -13.88 -4.60 22.65
CA ASN A 536 -12.80 -4.66 23.65
C ASN A 536 -13.03 -3.77 24.88
N ASP A 537 -14.15 -3.03 24.93
CA ASP A 537 -14.58 -2.21 26.06
C ASP A 537 -15.71 -2.86 26.88
N ARG A 538 -15.84 -4.20 26.78
CA ARG A 538 -16.87 -4.99 27.47
C ARG A 538 -16.26 -6.16 28.19
N LEU A 539 -16.92 -6.56 29.29
CA LEU A 539 -16.67 -7.82 30.00
C LEU A 539 -17.69 -8.84 29.54
N TYR A 540 -17.23 -10.03 29.23
CA TYR A 540 -18.03 -11.15 28.75
C TYR A 540 -18.03 -12.29 29.76
N VAL A 541 -19.18 -12.97 29.90
CA VAL A 541 -19.30 -14.22 30.62
C VAL A 541 -19.73 -15.29 29.63
N THR A 542 -18.93 -16.35 29.54
CA THR A 542 -19.07 -17.40 28.52
C THR A 542 -19.05 -18.76 29.19
N LEU A 543 -20.01 -19.61 28.88
CA LEU A 543 -20.05 -20.99 29.34
C LEU A 543 -19.10 -21.84 28.47
N LEU A 544 -18.16 -22.52 29.11
CA LEU A 544 -17.26 -23.48 28.46
C LEU A 544 -17.86 -24.89 28.62
N GLN A 545 -18.24 -25.47 27.49
CA GLN A 545 -18.81 -26.82 27.46
C GLN A 545 -17.78 -27.82 26.92
N PRO A 546 -17.67 -29.03 27.51
CA PRO A 546 -16.74 -30.06 27.06
C PRO A 546 -17.23 -30.79 25.80
N SER A 547 -17.99 -30.12 24.96
CA SER A 547 -18.44 -30.62 23.66
C SER A 547 -17.68 -29.95 22.54
N PRO A 548 -17.25 -30.67 21.50
CA PRO A 548 -16.50 -30.09 20.41
C PRO A 548 -17.34 -29.05 19.67
N GLN A 549 -16.64 -28.00 19.25
CA GLN A 549 -17.14 -26.98 18.32
C GLN A 549 -16.55 -27.28 16.96
N ALA A 550 -17.37 -27.24 15.91
CA ALA A 550 -16.93 -27.39 14.54
C ALA A 550 -17.03 -26.05 13.80
N VAL A 551 -16.06 -25.80 12.95
CA VAL A 551 -16.12 -24.73 11.99
C VAL A 551 -16.04 -25.32 10.60
N LEU A 552 -17.09 -25.12 9.81
CA LEU A 552 -17.22 -25.60 8.44
C LEU A 552 -17.45 -24.41 7.52
N ASP A 553 -16.57 -24.21 6.55
CA ASP A 553 -16.63 -23.11 5.58
C ASP A 553 -16.87 -21.73 6.24
N GLY A 554 -16.17 -21.48 7.37
CA GLY A 554 -16.27 -20.23 8.11
C GLY A 554 -17.50 -20.09 9.03
N ARG A 555 -18.40 -21.06 9.05
CA ARG A 555 -19.56 -21.09 9.95
C ARG A 555 -19.30 -21.94 11.18
N THR A 556 -19.55 -21.37 12.34
CA THR A 556 -19.39 -22.03 13.62
C THR A 556 -20.62 -22.88 13.96
N LEU A 557 -20.42 -24.17 14.16
CA LEU A 557 -21.39 -25.09 14.76
C LEU A 557 -20.99 -25.30 16.21
N ALA A 558 -21.63 -24.54 17.11
CA ALA A 558 -21.43 -24.73 18.54
C ALA A 558 -22.01 -26.07 19.00
N THR A 559 -21.34 -26.74 19.94
CA THR A 559 -21.82 -27.99 20.58
C THR A 559 -22.13 -29.11 19.60
N VAL A 560 -21.12 -29.58 18.87
CA VAL A 560 -21.25 -30.72 17.95
C VAL A 560 -21.25 -32.02 18.76
N PRO A 561 -22.30 -32.87 18.69
CA PRO A 561 -22.27 -34.17 19.32
C PRO A 561 -21.11 -35.03 18.78
N MET A 562 -20.51 -35.87 19.63
CA MET A 562 -19.40 -36.74 19.22
C MET A 562 -19.73 -37.65 18.02
N SER A 563 -20.98 -38.07 17.89
CA SER A 563 -21.45 -38.82 16.72
C SER A 563 -21.35 -37.98 15.43
N MET A 564 -21.69 -36.73 15.49
CA MET A 564 -21.60 -35.80 14.35
C MET A 564 -20.13 -35.43 14.07
N ALA A 565 -19.31 -35.23 15.11
CA ALA A 565 -17.87 -34.99 14.95
C ALA A 565 -17.19 -36.13 14.17
N ASN A 566 -17.55 -37.39 14.44
CA ASN A 566 -17.04 -38.56 13.71
C ASN A 566 -17.48 -38.57 12.23
N VAL A 567 -18.71 -38.15 11.93
CA VAL A 567 -19.22 -38.04 10.55
C VAL A 567 -18.51 -36.93 9.77
N LEU A 568 -18.11 -35.87 10.46
CA LEU A 568 -17.43 -34.72 9.87
C LEU A 568 -15.91 -34.93 9.73
N GLU A 569 -15.32 -35.96 10.35
CA GLU A 569 -13.86 -36.22 10.34
C GLU A 569 -13.24 -36.27 8.93
N PRO A 570 -13.87 -36.86 7.89
CA PRO A 570 -13.34 -36.80 6.53
C PRO A 570 -13.18 -35.40 5.95
N LEU A 571 -14.02 -34.44 6.39
CA LEU A 571 -13.92 -33.05 5.97
C LEU A 571 -12.74 -32.31 6.62
N ARG A 572 -12.31 -32.77 7.80
CA ARG A 572 -11.13 -32.30 8.50
C ARG A 572 -9.84 -32.60 7.72
N GLN A 573 -9.75 -33.78 7.11
CA GLN A 573 -8.61 -34.15 6.28
C GLN A 573 -8.45 -33.24 5.04
N ASN A 574 -9.55 -32.66 4.54
CA ASN A 574 -9.55 -31.75 3.42
C ASN A 574 -9.43 -30.28 3.85
N GLN A 575 -9.06 -29.99 5.10
CA GLN A 575 -8.92 -28.64 5.67
C GLN A 575 -10.20 -27.77 5.61
N LYS A 576 -11.35 -28.34 5.33
CA LYS A 576 -12.64 -27.64 5.30
C LYS A 576 -13.33 -27.56 6.65
N LEU A 577 -12.89 -28.37 7.59
CA LEU A 577 -13.46 -28.47 8.93
C LEU A 577 -12.38 -28.32 9.99
N THR A 578 -12.59 -27.44 10.96
CA THR A 578 -11.79 -27.37 12.18
C THR A 578 -12.65 -27.80 13.36
N LEU A 579 -12.12 -28.67 14.20
CA LEU A 579 -12.76 -29.13 15.46
C LEU A 579 -11.93 -28.61 16.64
N SER A 580 -12.56 -27.93 17.59
CA SER A 580 -11.99 -27.59 18.89
C SER A 580 -12.60 -28.47 19.98
N GLY A 581 -11.82 -28.79 21.02
CA GLY A 581 -12.24 -29.71 22.08
C GLY A 581 -13.27 -29.14 23.05
N GLU A 582 -13.48 -27.83 23.06
CA GLU A 582 -14.47 -27.12 23.90
C GLU A 582 -15.25 -26.15 23.06
N SER A 583 -16.52 -25.99 23.38
CA SER A 583 -17.35 -24.93 22.81
C SER A 583 -17.55 -23.79 23.81
N ALA A 584 -17.55 -22.56 23.29
CA ALA A 584 -17.78 -21.35 24.05
C ALA A 584 -19.20 -20.81 23.74
N VAL A 585 -20.07 -20.80 24.73
CA VAL A 585 -21.45 -20.31 24.59
C VAL A 585 -21.57 -18.98 25.30
N PRO A 586 -21.76 -17.84 24.57
CA PRO A 586 -21.95 -16.54 25.21
C PRO A 586 -23.19 -16.54 26.11
N MET A 587 -23.02 -16.05 27.34
CA MET A 587 -24.11 -16.00 28.33
C MET A 587 -24.55 -14.57 28.63
N ALA A 588 -23.59 -13.69 28.91
CA ALA A 588 -23.88 -12.28 29.25
C ALA A 588 -22.70 -11.39 28.89
N SER A 589 -22.94 -10.10 28.74
CA SER A 589 -21.90 -9.08 28.62
C SER A 589 -22.33 -7.75 29.23
N VAL A 590 -21.35 -6.99 29.71
CA VAL A 590 -21.59 -5.65 30.28
C VAL A 590 -20.55 -4.67 29.76
N ALA A 591 -20.95 -3.44 29.43
CA ALA A 591 -20.04 -2.38 29.01
C ALA A 591 -19.23 -1.87 30.22
N ILE A 592 -17.92 -1.73 30.03
CA ILE A 592 -16.99 -1.21 31.03
C ILE A 592 -16.54 0.20 30.67
N ASN A 593 -16.63 0.56 29.39
CA ASN A 593 -16.16 1.82 28.82
C ASN A 593 -14.64 2.07 28.94
N ASN A 594 -13.88 1.04 29.25
CA ASN A 594 -12.42 1.03 29.24
C ASN A 594 -11.94 -0.13 28.35
N LEU A 595 -10.79 0.03 27.73
CA LEU A 595 -10.09 -1.09 27.10
C LEU A 595 -9.76 -2.12 28.17
N LEU A 596 -10.53 -3.20 28.18
CA LEU A 596 -10.43 -4.23 29.20
C LEU A 596 -9.40 -5.28 28.80
N SER A 597 -8.61 -5.73 29.78
CA SER A 597 -7.72 -6.87 29.65
C SER A 597 -7.88 -7.82 30.83
N GLY A 598 -7.71 -9.12 30.57
CA GLY A 598 -7.72 -10.16 31.59
C GLY A 598 -8.83 -11.19 31.45
N GLN A 599 -8.59 -12.32 32.11
CA GLN A 599 -9.54 -13.45 32.12
C GLN A 599 -9.51 -14.18 33.46
N GLN A 600 -10.66 -14.77 33.84
CA GLN A 600 -10.83 -15.64 34.99
C GLN A 600 -11.74 -16.81 34.61
N VAL A 601 -11.41 -18.02 35.09
CA VAL A 601 -12.27 -19.19 34.90
C VAL A 601 -12.87 -19.59 36.25
N LEU A 602 -14.19 -19.55 36.32
CA LEU A 602 -14.95 -19.99 37.48
C LEU A 602 -15.41 -21.44 37.29
N THR A 603 -15.24 -22.26 38.30
CA THR A 603 -15.78 -23.64 38.30
C THR A 603 -16.91 -23.71 39.31
N LEU A 604 -18.11 -24.06 38.83
CA LEU A 604 -19.33 -24.19 39.62
C LEU A 604 -19.81 -25.64 39.60
N ARG A 605 -20.53 -26.04 40.63
CA ARG A 605 -21.16 -27.39 40.73
C ARG A 605 -22.62 -27.27 40.36
N VAL A 606 -23.07 -28.08 39.40
CA VAL A 606 -24.46 -28.21 38.99
C VAL A 606 -25.11 -29.36 39.76
N GLU A 607 -26.21 -29.08 40.47
CA GLU A 607 -27.05 -30.04 41.19
C GLU A 607 -28.49 -30.05 40.68
#